data_5415b7d341ca6d3fcf4f3aecb86a51fa
#
_entry.id   5415b7d341ca6d3fcf4f3aecb86a51fa
#
_cell.length_a   1.000
_cell.length_b   1.000
_cell.length_c   1.000
_cell.angle_alpha   90.00
_cell.angle_beta   90.00
_cell.angle_gamma   90.00
#
_symmetry.space_group_name_H-M   'P 1'
#
loop_
_entity.id
_entity.type
_entity.pdbx_description
1 polymer ?
#
loop_
_entity_poly.entity_id
_entity_poly.type
_entity_poly.pdbx_seq_one_letter_code
_entity_poly.pdbx_strand_id
1 'polypeptide(L)'
;MGDMRYQSRANRDPVLVEAESLTFGMYSAAEVRELSVVHVTNPVAFNQLGHPLESGLYDLKMGPFSDRDNMTCTTCHLNSEHCPGHIGHIDLPLPVVNSLFYSVILRNPFRFPRD
;
A
#
# COMPACT_ATOMS: atom_id res chain seq x y z
N MET A 1 -10.89 -11.04 32.66
CA MET A 1 -11.24 -11.28 31.27
C MET A 1 -12.10 -10.13 30.80
N GLY A 2 -11.47 -9.07 30.36
CA GLY A 2 -12.16 -7.88 29.85
C GLY A 2 -12.35 -8.03 28.36
N ASP A 3 -13.59 -8.21 27.96
CA ASP A 3 -14.06 -8.11 26.60
C ASP A 3 -13.74 -6.71 26.06
N MET A 4 -12.61 -6.55 25.40
CA MET A 4 -12.31 -5.34 24.64
C MET A 4 -13.24 -5.36 23.42
N ARG A 5 -14.48 -4.99 23.66
CA ARG A 5 -15.39 -4.68 22.58
C ARG A 5 -14.74 -3.59 21.76
N TYR A 6 -14.44 -3.93 20.54
CA TYR A 6 -14.25 -3.00 19.46
C TYR A 6 -15.39 -1.98 19.52
N GLN A 7 -15.15 -0.89 20.21
CA GLN A 7 -16.01 0.28 20.12
C GLN A 7 -15.74 0.86 18.73
N SER A 8 -16.51 0.33 17.79
CA SER A 8 -16.59 0.98 16.49
C SER A 8 -16.87 2.46 16.75
N ARG A 9 -16.15 3.32 16.05
CA ARG A 9 -16.42 4.77 16.02
C ARG A 9 -17.78 5.05 15.37
N ALA A 10 -18.79 4.29 15.75
CA ALA A 10 -20.17 4.33 15.27
C ALA A 10 -20.97 5.49 15.83
N ASN A 11 -20.30 6.56 16.28
CA ASN A 11 -20.99 7.79 16.67
C ASN A 11 -20.71 8.94 15.70
N ARG A 12 -20.40 8.60 14.44
CA ARG A 12 -20.60 9.53 13.33
C ARG A 12 -21.99 9.24 12.79
N ASP A 13 -22.77 10.29 12.63
CA ASP A 13 -24.06 10.21 11.96
C ASP A 13 -23.91 9.31 10.72
N PRO A 14 -24.79 8.32 10.54
CA PRO A 14 -24.68 7.42 9.40
C PRO A 14 -24.77 8.27 8.13
N VAL A 15 -23.65 8.44 7.46
CA VAL A 15 -23.68 9.04 6.12
C VAL A 15 -24.32 8.00 5.23
N LEU A 16 -25.56 8.21 4.87
CA LEU A 16 -26.28 7.40 3.90
C LEU A 16 -25.67 7.65 2.53
N VAL A 17 -24.59 6.96 2.25
CA VAL A 17 -23.96 6.94 0.92
C VAL A 17 -24.10 5.53 0.38
N GLU A 18 -24.83 5.42 -0.71
CA GLU A 18 -24.98 4.20 -1.47
C GLU A 18 -23.99 4.19 -2.63
N ALA A 19 -23.26 3.09 -2.81
CA ALA A 19 -22.36 2.96 -3.94
C ALA A 19 -23.17 2.73 -5.21
N GLU A 20 -23.13 3.68 -6.14
CA GLU A 20 -23.87 3.63 -7.40
C GLU A 20 -23.15 2.75 -8.44
N SER A 21 -21.84 2.81 -8.48
CA SER A 21 -21.04 2.02 -9.41
C SER A 21 -19.64 1.72 -8.90
N LEU A 22 -19.06 0.65 -9.40
CA LEU A 22 -17.67 0.27 -9.18
C LEU A 22 -16.95 0.16 -10.52
N THR A 23 -15.89 0.94 -10.69
CA THR A 23 -15.08 0.94 -11.91
C THR A 23 -13.71 0.35 -11.63
N PHE A 24 -13.27 -0.58 -12.48
CA PHE A 24 -11.93 -1.16 -12.41
C PHE A 24 -11.00 -0.43 -13.38
N GLY A 25 -9.80 -0.12 -12.93
CA GLY A 25 -8.80 0.56 -13.73
C GLY A 25 -7.40 0.38 -13.18
N MET A 26 -6.42 0.95 -13.87
CA MET A 26 -5.02 1.01 -13.43
C MET A 26 -4.75 2.39 -12.86
N TYR A 27 -4.02 2.44 -11.75
CA TYR A 27 -3.56 3.71 -11.19
C TYR A 27 -2.46 4.31 -12.05
N SER A 28 -2.54 5.61 -12.27
CA SER A 28 -1.42 6.40 -12.81
C SER A 28 -0.31 6.55 -11.76
N ALA A 29 0.90 6.91 -12.20
CA ALA A 29 2.00 7.16 -11.28
C ALA A 29 1.71 8.28 -10.27
N ALA A 30 0.95 9.29 -10.66
CA ALA A 30 0.54 10.38 -9.78
C ALA A 30 -0.40 9.88 -8.67
N GLU A 31 -1.43 9.11 -9.04
CA GLU A 31 -2.37 8.52 -8.08
C GLU A 31 -1.68 7.56 -7.11
N VAL A 32 -0.73 6.75 -7.60
CA VAL A 32 0.07 5.85 -6.73
C VAL A 32 0.86 6.65 -5.71
N ARG A 33 1.47 7.78 -6.10
CA ARG A 33 2.21 8.64 -5.17
C ARG A 33 1.31 9.33 -4.14
N GLU A 34 0.11 9.72 -4.53
CA GLU A 34 -0.89 10.29 -3.60
C GLU A 34 -1.36 9.27 -2.57
N LEU A 35 -1.60 8.03 -2.97
CA LEU A 35 -2.04 6.95 -2.08
C LEU A 35 -0.92 6.42 -1.20
N SER A 36 0.32 6.63 -1.58
CA SER A 36 1.49 6.05 -0.93
C SER A 36 1.83 6.71 0.40
N VAL A 37 2.00 5.91 1.43
CA VAL A 37 2.45 6.37 2.75
C VAL A 37 3.97 6.38 2.88
N VAL A 38 4.69 5.69 1.97
CA VAL A 38 6.15 5.61 2.00
C VAL A 38 6.74 5.40 0.62
N HIS A 39 7.82 6.11 0.33
CA HIS A 39 8.70 5.85 -0.81
C HIS A 39 9.77 4.86 -0.38
N VAL A 40 9.74 3.66 -0.93
CA VAL A 40 10.69 2.59 -0.62
C VAL A 40 11.97 2.81 -1.43
N THR A 41 13.06 3.12 -0.72
CA THR A 41 14.37 3.38 -1.32
C THR A 41 15.48 2.50 -0.74
N ASN A 42 15.24 1.93 0.44
CA ASN A 42 16.23 1.13 1.13
C ASN A 42 16.15 -0.34 0.68
N PRO A 43 17.22 -0.89 0.08
CA PRO A 43 17.23 -2.28 -0.34
C PRO A 43 17.32 -3.27 0.84
N VAL A 44 17.71 -2.80 2.01
CA VAL A 44 17.79 -3.63 3.23
C VAL A 44 16.47 -3.58 3.95
N ALA A 45 15.81 -4.73 4.08
CA ALA A 45 14.49 -4.82 4.69
C ALA A 45 14.54 -4.86 6.22
N PHE A 46 15.54 -5.52 6.80
CA PHE A 46 15.68 -5.74 8.23
C PHE A 46 17.09 -5.44 8.73
N ASN A 47 17.18 -5.01 9.98
CA ASN A 47 18.45 -4.89 10.65
C ASN A 47 18.96 -6.27 11.16
N GLN A 48 20.12 -6.29 11.80
CA GLN A 48 20.70 -7.53 12.36
C GLN A 48 19.86 -8.19 13.47
N LEU A 49 18.97 -7.41 14.09
CA LEU A 49 18.06 -7.87 15.13
C LEU A 49 16.71 -8.35 14.58
N GLY A 50 16.50 -8.26 13.27
CA GLY A 50 15.26 -8.64 12.62
C GLY A 50 14.16 -7.58 12.67
N HIS A 51 14.47 -6.33 13.06
CA HIS A 51 13.52 -5.23 13.02
C HIS A 51 13.49 -4.58 11.63
N PRO A 52 12.32 -4.16 11.15
CA PRO A 52 12.19 -3.51 9.87
C PRO A 52 12.88 -2.15 9.85
N LEU A 53 13.50 -1.82 8.74
CA LEU A 53 14.15 -0.54 8.52
C LEU A 53 13.21 0.46 7.84
N GLU A 54 13.39 1.74 8.17
CA GLU A 54 12.65 2.82 7.52
C GLU A 54 12.96 2.87 6.02
N SER A 55 11.96 3.22 5.23
CA SER A 55 12.02 3.24 3.76
C SER A 55 12.39 1.90 3.13
N GLY A 56 12.31 0.80 3.87
CA GLY A 56 12.45 -0.57 3.38
C GLY A 56 11.11 -1.19 2.99
N LEU A 57 11.18 -2.41 2.46
CA LEU A 57 9.99 -3.15 2.01
C LEU A 57 9.01 -3.50 3.15
N TYR A 58 9.47 -3.52 4.39
CA TYR A 58 8.69 -3.84 5.59
C TYR A 58 8.55 -2.64 6.52
N ASP A 59 8.66 -1.43 6.00
CA ASP A 59 8.47 -0.21 6.78
C ASP A 59 7.11 -0.25 7.51
N LEU A 60 7.13 0.05 8.80
CA LEU A 60 5.95 0.04 9.68
C LEU A 60 4.87 1.05 9.26
N LYS A 61 5.19 1.99 8.37
CA LYS A 61 4.19 2.87 7.74
C LYS A 61 3.21 2.12 6.86
N MET A 62 3.64 1.01 6.24
CA MET A 62 2.77 0.16 5.44
C MET A 62 1.99 -0.85 6.29
N GLY A 63 2.37 -1.04 7.52
CA GLY A 63 1.75 -1.95 8.47
C GLY A 63 2.76 -2.94 9.07
N PRO A 64 2.46 -3.47 10.26
CA PRO A 64 3.28 -4.48 10.90
C PRO A 64 3.12 -5.82 10.17
N PHE A 65 4.23 -6.54 9.99
CA PHE A 65 4.24 -7.85 9.32
C PHE A 65 4.10 -9.01 10.32
N SER A 66 4.20 -8.76 11.60
CA SER A 66 4.16 -9.77 12.66
C SER A 66 3.64 -9.18 13.96
N ASP A 67 3.02 -10.03 14.80
CA ASP A 67 2.62 -9.68 16.17
C ASP A 67 3.77 -9.70 17.16
N ARG A 68 4.96 -10.16 16.74
CA ARG A 68 6.14 -10.16 17.57
C ARG A 68 6.53 -8.73 17.94
N ASP A 69 7.02 -8.55 19.15
CA ASP A 69 7.51 -7.26 19.67
C ASP A 69 6.46 -6.13 19.75
N ASN A 70 5.16 -6.50 19.77
CA ASN A 70 4.04 -5.54 19.79
C ASN A 70 4.16 -4.44 18.72
N MET A 71 4.61 -4.81 17.54
CA MET A 71 4.74 -3.88 16.42
C MET A 71 3.39 -3.28 16.06
N THR A 72 3.33 -1.97 15.94
CA THR A 72 2.14 -1.25 15.51
C THR A 72 2.42 -0.46 14.24
N CYS A 73 1.40 -0.33 13.41
CA CYS A 73 1.47 0.52 12.23
C CYS A 73 1.65 1.99 12.63
N THR A 74 2.61 2.68 12.03
CA THR A 74 2.84 4.10 12.31
C THR A 74 1.81 5.01 11.65
N THR A 75 1.06 4.52 10.66
CA THR A 75 0.04 5.29 9.94
C THR A 75 -1.32 5.24 10.63
N CYS A 76 -1.80 4.06 11.02
CA CYS A 76 -3.11 3.87 11.65
C CYS A 76 -3.04 3.49 13.13
N HIS A 77 -1.84 3.22 13.68
CA HIS A 77 -1.58 2.82 15.05
C HIS A 77 -2.24 1.51 15.49
N LEU A 78 -2.63 0.68 14.54
CA LEU A 78 -3.22 -0.62 14.78
C LEU A 78 -2.14 -1.72 14.72
N ASN A 79 -2.44 -2.86 15.36
CA ASN A 79 -1.60 -4.06 15.32
C ASN A 79 -1.79 -4.83 14.00
N SER A 80 -1.07 -5.94 13.81
CA SER A 80 -1.12 -6.72 12.58
C SER A 80 -2.49 -7.34 12.27
N GLU A 81 -3.29 -7.64 13.29
CA GLU A 81 -4.63 -8.23 13.11
C GLU A 81 -5.65 -7.22 12.59
N HIS A 82 -5.49 -5.94 12.93
CA HIS A 82 -6.48 -4.90 12.67
C HIS A 82 -6.05 -3.88 11.61
N CYS A 83 -4.75 -3.83 11.28
CA CYS A 83 -4.24 -2.95 10.24
C CYS A 83 -4.62 -3.49 8.86
N PRO A 84 -5.35 -2.73 8.03
CA PRO A 84 -5.73 -3.16 6.68
C PRO A 84 -4.55 -3.20 5.71
N GLY A 85 -3.37 -2.71 6.13
CA GLY A 85 -2.23 -2.45 5.26
C GLY A 85 -2.35 -1.11 4.53
N HIS A 86 -1.20 -0.52 4.21
CA HIS A 86 -1.11 0.74 3.49
C HIS A 86 -0.19 0.59 2.29
N ILE A 87 -0.47 1.35 1.24
CA ILE A 87 0.26 1.30 -0.02
C ILE A 87 1.55 2.10 0.10
N GLY A 88 2.67 1.50 -0.29
CA GLY A 88 3.92 2.19 -0.56
C GLY A 88 4.24 2.16 -2.06
N HIS A 89 5.24 2.91 -2.50
CA HIS A 89 5.68 2.89 -3.88
C HIS A 89 7.20 2.81 -4.02
N ILE A 90 7.62 2.31 -5.16
CA ILE A 90 9.02 2.27 -5.59
C ILE A 90 9.08 2.99 -6.93
N ASP A 91 9.94 4.00 -7.04
CA ASP A 91 10.24 4.61 -8.33
C ASP A 91 11.26 3.74 -9.09
N LEU A 92 10.85 3.25 -10.24
CA LEU A 92 11.72 2.44 -11.10
C LEU A 92 12.58 3.34 -11.98
N PRO A 93 13.90 3.10 -12.08
CA PRO A 93 14.78 3.90 -12.92
C PRO A 93 14.50 3.73 -14.42
N LEU A 94 13.91 2.60 -14.78
CA LEU A 94 13.50 2.28 -16.15
C LEU A 94 12.04 1.82 -16.14
N PRO A 95 11.24 2.20 -17.15
CA PRO A 95 9.88 1.75 -17.28
C PRO A 95 9.83 0.23 -17.50
N VAL A 96 8.96 -0.44 -16.75
CA VAL A 96 8.71 -1.88 -16.86
C VAL A 96 7.31 -2.09 -17.41
N VAL A 97 7.22 -2.95 -18.42
CA VAL A 97 5.94 -3.29 -19.04
C VAL A 97 5.15 -4.23 -18.13
N ASN A 98 3.89 -3.90 -17.88
CA ASN A 98 3.00 -4.81 -17.18
C ASN A 98 2.72 -6.04 -18.03
N SER A 99 2.91 -7.24 -17.46
CA SER A 99 2.74 -8.51 -18.15
C SER A 99 1.36 -8.72 -18.76
N LEU A 100 0.31 -8.14 -18.16
CA LEU A 100 -1.07 -8.20 -18.67
C LEU A 100 -1.23 -7.51 -20.02
N PHE A 101 -0.44 -6.47 -20.28
CA PHE A 101 -0.50 -5.69 -21.52
C PHE A 101 0.57 -6.06 -22.54
N TYR A 102 1.41 -7.03 -22.21
CA TYR A 102 2.53 -7.44 -23.08
C TYR A 102 2.10 -7.79 -24.50
N SER A 103 1.03 -8.58 -24.63
CA SER A 103 0.48 -8.97 -25.93
C SER A 103 -0.07 -7.79 -26.74
N VAL A 104 -0.65 -6.80 -26.08
CA VAL A 104 -1.18 -5.59 -26.71
C VAL A 104 -0.04 -4.69 -27.19
N ILE A 105 1.01 -4.58 -26.40
CA ILE A 105 2.21 -3.79 -26.71
C ILE A 105 2.95 -4.39 -27.92
N LEU A 106 3.11 -5.70 -27.96
CA LEU A 106 3.75 -6.37 -29.09
C LEU A 106 2.95 -6.25 -30.40
N ARG A 107 1.63 -6.22 -30.32
CA ARG A 107 0.77 -6.05 -31.51
C ARG A 107 0.78 -4.64 -32.08
N ASN A 108 1.04 -3.64 -31.24
CA ASN A 108 1.00 -2.21 -31.62
C ASN A 108 2.29 -1.46 -31.21
N PRO A 109 3.46 -1.82 -31.74
CA PRO A 109 4.75 -1.25 -31.30
C PRO A 109 4.92 0.24 -31.62
N PHE A 110 4.07 0.83 -32.49
CA PHE A 110 4.21 2.20 -32.97
C PHE A 110 3.31 3.23 -32.25
N ARG A 111 2.58 2.82 -31.23
CA ARG A 111 1.60 3.69 -30.57
C ARG A 111 2.07 4.33 -29.28
N PHE A 112 3.32 4.14 -28.89
CA PHE A 112 3.87 4.79 -27.70
C PHE A 112 4.47 6.15 -28.09
N PRO A 113 4.08 7.24 -27.41
CA PRO A 113 4.77 8.50 -27.57
C PRO A 113 6.24 8.31 -27.18
N ARG A 114 7.12 8.75 -28.04
CA ARG A 114 8.53 8.89 -27.70
C ARG A 114 8.68 10.28 -27.11
N ASP A 115 8.79 10.35 -25.80
CA ASP A 115 9.25 11.54 -25.12
C ASP A 115 10.77 11.66 -25.27
#